data_d271e02a6ea37bb5f7decec8981d55c8
#
_entry.id   d271e02a6ea37bb5f7decec8981d55c8
#
_cell.length_a   1.000
_cell.length_b   1.000
_cell.length_c   1.000
_cell.angle_alpha   90.00
_cell.angle_beta   90.00
_cell.angle_gamma   90.00
#
_symmetry.space_group_name_H-M   'P 1'
#
loop_
_entity.id
_entity.type
_entity.pdbx_description
1 polymer ?
#
loop_
_entity_poly.entity_id
_entity_poly.type
_entity_poly.pdbx_seq_one_letter_code
_entity_poly.pdbx_strand_id
1 'polypeptide(L)'
;KGASTGFDPSRRQFLERAALLGPAGAITLSPTGTAMAYSQPLLRNISIWDESWDSRLEGLKILQFTDVHLGLLIDTQQIQAIASQLQPGEVDIIVLTGDIADDLSMLDPAFDIIDAMKPRLGVFSSMGNHEIYRGRGEAESIYTRRSTYLNNNGQRLEYNGVGLWIGGVDDPARLFKRRDVFFRESVERAVAERPE
;
A
#
# COMPACT_ATOMS: atom_id res chain seq x y z
N LYS A 1 4.31 9.31 -64.63
CA LYS A 1 4.24 10.37 -63.58
C LYS A 1 4.76 9.78 -62.28
N GLY A 2 6.06 9.95 -62.02
CA GLY A 2 6.66 9.52 -60.75
C GLY A 2 6.30 10.46 -59.65
N ALA A 3 5.78 9.93 -58.55
CA ALA A 3 5.61 10.64 -57.29
C ALA A 3 7.00 10.78 -56.64
N SER A 4 7.55 11.97 -56.63
CA SER A 4 8.75 12.29 -55.84
C SER A 4 8.34 12.26 -54.36
N THR A 5 8.82 11.28 -53.60
CA THR A 5 8.79 11.29 -52.14
C THR A 5 9.76 12.39 -51.69
N GLY A 6 9.22 13.59 -51.57
CA GLY A 6 9.98 14.74 -51.04
C GLY A 6 10.37 14.48 -49.61
N PHE A 7 11.64 14.32 -49.38
CA PHE A 7 12.24 14.23 -48.04
C PHE A 7 12.07 15.60 -47.37
N ASP A 8 11.24 15.67 -46.32
CA ASP A 8 11.02 16.91 -45.57
C ASP A 8 12.18 17.16 -44.59
N PRO A 9 13.08 18.12 -44.89
CA PRO A 9 14.22 18.40 -44.02
C PRO A 9 13.85 18.92 -42.63
N SER A 10 12.64 19.47 -42.48
CA SER A 10 12.16 19.97 -41.19
C SER A 10 11.88 18.84 -40.21
N ARG A 11 11.36 17.73 -40.72
CA ARG A 11 11.07 16.53 -39.90
C ARG A 11 12.35 15.86 -39.39
N ARG A 12 13.41 15.85 -40.22
CA ARG A 12 14.69 15.29 -39.82
C ARG A 12 15.37 16.16 -38.75
N GLN A 13 15.36 17.47 -38.91
CA GLN A 13 15.92 18.41 -37.92
C GLN A 13 15.13 18.34 -36.58
N PHE A 14 13.82 18.16 -36.64
CA PHE A 14 13.01 17.94 -35.43
C PHE A 14 13.43 16.68 -34.71
N LEU A 15 13.58 15.55 -35.44
CA LEU A 15 13.96 14.26 -34.85
C LEU A 15 15.39 14.28 -34.28
N GLU A 16 16.34 14.94 -34.99
CA GLU A 16 17.70 15.14 -34.50
C GLU A 16 17.76 15.97 -33.23
N ARG A 17 16.95 17.02 -33.13
CA ARG A 17 16.83 17.85 -31.91
C ARG A 17 16.11 17.10 -30.77
N ALA A 18 15.07 16.38 -31.08
CA ALA A 18 14.37 15.57 -30.10
C ALA A 18 15.24 14.42 -29.54
N ALA A 19 16.08 13.81 -30.40
CA ALA A 19 17.05 12.79 -30.00
C ALA A 19 18.16 13.32 -29.08
N LEU A 20 18.52 14.60 -29.22
CA LEU A 20 19.50 15.24 -28.34
C LEU A 20 18.87 15.79 -27.03
N LEU A 21 17.66 16.31 -27.13
CA LEU A 21 16.97 16.91 -25.98
C LEU A 21 16.29 15.84 -25.09
N GLY A 22 15.87 14.73 -25.65
CA GLY A 22 15.24 13.63 -24.91
C GLY A 22 16.15 13.05 -23.81
N PRO A 23 17.37 12.61 -24.13
CA PRO A 23 18.33 12.13 -23.13
C PRO A 23 18.76 13.22 -22.14
N ALA A 24 18.98 14.46 -22.59
CA ALA A 24 19.33 15.57 -21.71
C ALA A 24 18.18 15.92 -20.76
N GLY A 25 16.95 15.93 -21.24
CA GLY A 25 15.76 16.11 -20.41
C GLY A 25 15.57 14.98 -19.39
N ALA A 26 15.80 13.73 -19.80
CA ALA A 26 15.75 12.58 -18.90
C ALA A 26 16.84 12.65 -17.79
N ILE A 27 18.04 13.09 -18.13
CA ILE A 27 19.13 13.26 -17.16
C ILE A 27 18.82 14.38 -16.16
N THR A 28 18.15 15.45 -16.57
CA THR A 28 17.81 16.58 -15.68
C THR A 28 16.59 16.29 -14.81
N LEU A 29 15.63 15.48 -15.27
CA LEU A 29 14.43 15.09 -14.51
C LEU A 29 14.67 13.89 -13.58
N SER A 30 15.61 13.00 -13.94
CA SER A 30 15.93 11.79 -13.17
C SER A 30 16.42 12.10 -11.73
N PRO A 31 17.33 13.05 -11.48
CA PRO A 31 17.77 13.39 -10.13
C PRO A 31 16.65 13.95 -9.25
N THR A 32 15.74 14.76 -9.81
CA THR A 32 14.59 15.30 -9.08
C THR A 32 13.55 14.22 -8.78
N GLY A 33 13.28 13.33 -9.74
CA GLY A 33 12.40 12.17 -9.52
C GLY A 33 12.94 11.22 -8.46
N THR A 34 14.25 10.95 -8.50
CA THR A 34 14.91 10.11 -7.49
C THR A 34 14.93 10.81 -6.13
N ALA A 35 15.22 12.10 -6.05
CA ALA A 35 15.18 12.86 -4.80
C ALA A 35 13.78 12.92 -4.19
N MET A 36 12.72 12.96 -5.01
CA MET A 36 11.33 12.87 -4.51
C MET A 36 11.00 11.47 -4.01
N ALA A 37 11.50 10.41 -4.64
CA ALA A 37 11.30 9.04 -4.19
C ALA A 37 11.98 8.76 -2.82
N TYR A 38 13.09 9.44 -2.52
CA TYR A 38 13.78 9.39 -1.23
C TYR A 38 13.33 10.48 -0.24
N SER A 39 12.27 11.24 -0.54
CA SER A 39 11.75 12.22 0.40
C SER A 39 11.20 11.53 1.65
N GLN A 40 11.31 12.21 2.80
CA GLN A 40 10.76 11.71 4.06
C GLN A 40 9.25 11.45 3.87
N PRO A 41 8.73 10.28 4.29
CA PRO A 41 7.32 10.01 4.22
C PRO A 41 6.54 10.96 5.11
N LEU A 42 5.38 11.41 4.63
CA LEU A 42 4.53 12.33 5.37
C LEU A 42 3.38 11.55 6.02
N LEU A 43 3.24 11.72 7.33
CA LEU A 43 2.04 11.28 8.04
C LEU A 43 0.87 12.21 7.67
N ARG A 44 -0.12 11.66 7.00
CA ARG A 44 -1.33 12.39 6.59
C ARG A 44 -2.48 12.05 7.52
N ASN A 45 -2.99 13.05 8.23
CA ASN A 45 -4.18 12.87 9.06
C ASN A 45 -5.46 13.08 8.23
N ILE A 46 -6.37 12.12 8.31
CA ILE A 46 -7.69 12.16 7.69
C ILE A 46 -8.71 11.90 8.79
N SER A 47 -9.62 12.84 9.01
CA SER A 47 -10.75 12.65 9.93
C SER A 47 -11.94 12.14 9.15
N ILE A 48 -12.53 11.06 9.64
CA ILE A 48 -13.75 10.45 9.09
C ILE A 48 -14.81 10.52 10.19
N TRP A 49 -16.01 10.94 9.83
CA TRP A 49 -17.15 10.98 10.74
C TRP A 49 -18.45 10.67 10.01
N ASP A 50 -19.41 10.11 10.75
CA ASP A 50 -20.76 9.85 10.28
C ASP A 50 -21.69 9.99 11.49
N GLU A 51 -22.84 10.66 11.28
CA GLU A 51 -23.83 10.90 12.35
C GLU A 51 -24.47 9.63 12.90
N SER A 52 -24.44 8.53 12.14
CA SER A 52 -24.95 7.23 12.55
C SER A 52 -24.00 6.45 13.46
N TRP A 53 -22.75 6.88 13.57
CA TRP A 53 -21.76 6.16 14.38
C TRP A 53 -21.93 6.44 15.86
N ASP A 54 -21.66 5.41 16.66
CA ASP A 54 -21.65 5.53 18.12
C ASP A 54 -20.56 6.53 18.57
N SER A 55 -20.94 7.51 19.37
CA SER A 55 -20.04 8.55 19.87
C SER A 55 -18.83 8.00 20.64
N ARG A 56 -18.90 6.79 21.19
CA ARG A 56 -17.78 6.11 21.85
C ARG A 56 -16.65 5.73 20.90
N LEU A 57 -16.88 5.77 19.57
CA LEU A 57 -15.84 5.61 18.55
C LEU A 57 -15.01 6.88 18.34
N GLU A 58 -15.41 8.01 18.92
CA GLU A 58 -14.65 9.24 18.81
C GLU A 58 -13.22 9.04 19.35
N GLY A 59 -12.24 9.48 18.58
CA GLY A 59 -10.82 9.35 18.91
C GLY A 59 -10.19 8.00 18.53
N LEU A 60 -10.90 7.07 17.92
CA LEU A 60 -10.31 5.85 17.35
C LEU A 60 -9.27 6.24 16.28
N LYS A 61 -8.04 5.79 16.45
CA LYS A 61 -6.92 6.10 15.55
C LYS A 61 -6.48 4.86 14.79
N ILE A 62 -6.56 4.92 13.47
CA ILE A 62 -6.11 3.87 12.56
C ILE A 62 -4.93 4.40 11.73
N LEU A 63 -3.78 3.75 11.82
CA LEU A 63 -2.62 4.02 10.97
C LEU A 63 -2.61 3.02 9.81
N GLN A 64 -2.62 3.54 8.59
CA GLN A 64 -2.56 2.71 7.39
C GLN A 64 -1.22 2.84 6.71
N PHE A 65 -0.63 1.69 6.36
CA PHE A 65 0.45 1.56 5.40
C PHE A 65 -0.10 0.85 4.16
N THR A 66 0.11 1.44 2.99
CA THR A 66 -0.28 0.87 1.69
C THR A 66 0.78 1.22 0.66
N ASP A 67 1.01 0.33 -0.31
CA ASP A 67 1.88 0.58 -1.46
C ASP A 67 3.29 1.10 -1.07
N VAL A 68 3.85 0.53 -0.02
CA VAL A 68 5.17 0.96 0.52
C VAL A 68 6.31 0.50 -0.39
N HIS A 69 6.19 -0.70 -0.99
CA HIS A 69 7.17 -1.26 -1.92
C HIS A 69 8.60 -1.33 -1.36
N LEU A 70 8.74 -1.89 -0.14
CA LEU A 70 10.04 -2.09 0.49
C LEU A 70 10.96 -2.97 -0.37
N GLY A 71 12.20 -2.54 -0.57
CA GLY A 71 13.26 -3.33 -1.21
C GLY A 71 13.92 -2.69 -2.41
N LEU A 72 13.21 -1.94 -3.27
CA LEU A 72 13.82 -1.35 -4.45
C LEU A 72 14.32 0.09 -4.20
N LEU A 73 13.44 0.96 -3.72
CA LEU A 73 13.74 2.38 -3.50
C LEU A 73 13.46 2.80 -2.06
N ILE A 74 12.63 2.05 -1.38
CA ILE A 74 12.17 2.29 -0.02
C ILE A 74 12.76 1.22 0.88
N ASP A 75 13.20 1.59 2.07
CA ASP A 75 13.67 0.69 3.09
C ASP A 75 12.92 0.91 4.43
N THR A 76 13.29 0.19 5.46
CA THR A 76 12.66 0.28 6.77
C THR A 76 12.88 1.62 7.47
N GLN A 77 13.83 2.46 7.02
CA GLN A 77 14.06 3.79 7.58
C GLN A 77 12.85 4.70 7.36
N GLN A 78 12.11 4.54 6.25
CA GLN A 78 10.90 5.30 5.99
C GLN A 78 9.77 4.90 6.96
N ILE A 79 9.62 3.62 7.28
CA ILE A 79 8.67 3.16 8.32
C ILE A 79 9.11 3.69 9.68
N GLN A 80 10.41 3.63 10.00
CA GLN A 80 10.97 4.19 11.24
C GLN A 80 10.73 5.69 11.34
N ALA A 81 10.82 6.43 10.24
CA ALA A 81 10.57 7.86 10.20
C ALA A 81 9.10 8.20 10.53
N ILE A 82 8.14 7.36 10.12
CA ILE A 82 6.73 7.49 10.53
C ILE A 82 6.58 7.10 12.00
N ALA A 83 7.14 5.96 12.41
CA ALA A 83 7.05 5.49 13.79
C ALA A 83 7.56 6.52 14.79
N SER A 84 8.66 7.22 14.47
CA SER A 84 9.26 8.24 15.34
C SER A 84 8.41 9.51 15.52
N GLN A 85 7.37 9.70 14.69
CA GLN A 85 6.43 10.82 14.82
C GLN A 85 5.28 10.51 15.79
N LEU A 86 5.17 9.27 16.25
CA LEU A 86 4.09 8.78 17.11
C LEU A 86 4.65 8.25 18.41
N GLN A 87 3.86 8.38 19.50
CA GLN A 87 4.19 7.74 20.76
C GLN A 87 3.72 6.28 20.75
N PRO A 88 4.44 5.34 21.40
CA PRO A 88 3.96 3.98 21.56
C PRO A 88 2.55 3.94 22.19
N GLY A 89 1.61 3.23 21.56
CA GLY A 89 0.20 3.17 21.99
C GLY A 89 -0.64 4.38 21.58
N GLU A 90 -0.11 5.30 20.78
CA GLU A 90 -0.87 6.46 20.30
C GLU A 90 -1.92 6.08 19.27
N VAL A 91 -1.70 5.03 18.50
CA VAL A 91 -2.66 4.49 17.54
C VAL A 91 -3.33 3.23 18.09
N ASP A 92 -4.57 3.00 17.69
CA ASP A 92 -5.35 1.85 18.14
C ASP A 92 -5.15 0.64 17.24
N ILE A 93 -5.18 0.88 15.96
CA ILE A 93 -5.10 -0.14 14.92
C ILE A 93 -4.03 0.26 13.92
N ILE A 94 -3.22 -0.71 13.50
CA ILE A 94 -2.36 -0.56 12.33
C ILE A 94 -2.87 -1.51 11.26
N VAL A 95 -3.04 -1.02 10.03
CA VAL A 95 -3.46 -1.81 8.89
C VAL A 95 -2.41 -1.74 7.77
N LEU A 96 -2.07 -2.91 7.22
CA LEU A 96 -1.19 -3.10 6.08
C LEU A 96 -2.06 -3.56 4.91
N THR A 97 -2.30 -2.68 3.93
CA THR A 97 -3.31 -2.92 2.90
C THR A 97 -2.70 -3.25 1.54
N GLY A 98 -1.71 -4.14 1.56
CA GLY A 98 -1.06 -4.70 0.37
C GLY A 98 0.07 -3.86 -0.19
N ASP A 99 0.88 -4.50 -1.03
CA ASP A 99 2.04 -3.95 -1.73
C ASP A 99 3.06 -3.30 -0.76
N ILE A 100 3.26 -3.96 0.39
CA ILE A 100 4.18 -3.49 1.43
C ILE A 100 5.63 -3.77 1.06
N ALA A 101 5.91 -4.91 0.40
CA ALA A 101 7.27 -5.29 0.07
C ALA A 101 7.44 -5.86 -1.35
N ASP A 102 8.45 -5.35 -2.05
CA ASP A 102 9.04 -5.95 -3.25
C ASP A 102 10.13 -6.96 -2.91
N ASP A 103 10.75 -6.83 -1.74
CA ASP A 103 11.68 -7.79 -1.15
C ASP A 103 11.09 -8.30 0.17
N LEU A 104 10.63 -9.56 0.17
CA LEU A 104 9.95 -10.17 1.32
C LEU A 104 10.85 -10.26 2.56
N SER A 105 12.18 -10.29 2.39
CA SER A 105 13.11 -10.29 3.51
C SER A 105 13.04 -9.02 4.37
N MET A 106 12.47 -7.95 3.84
CA MET A 106 12.28 -6.68 4.57
C MET A 106 11.00 -6.63 5.41
N LEU A 107 10.09 -7.60 5.26
CA LEU A 107 8.84 -7.62 6.03
C LEU A 107 9.10 -7.81 7.53
N ASP A 108 9.91 -8.79 7.94
CA ASP A 108 10.20 -9.02 9.36
C ASP A 108 10.83 -7.78 10.03
N PRO A 109 11.88 -7.14 9.47
CA PRO A 109 12.40 -5.89 10.01
C PRO A 109 11.37 -4.75 10.06
N ALA A 110 10.47 -4.66 9.08
CA ALA A 110 9.39 -3.67 9.07
C ALA A 110 8.39 -3.93 10.21
N PHE A 111 8.01 -5.20 10.41
CA PHE A 111 7.15 -5.58 11.52
C PHE A 111 7.77 -5.30 12.89
N ASP A 112 9.08 -5.44 13.06
CA ASP A 112 9.75 -5.09 14.33
C ASP A 112 9.52 -3.61 14.69
N ILE A 113 9.56 -2.72 13.69
CA ILE A 113 9.28 -1.30 13.88
C ILE A 113 7.79 -1.07 14.19
N ILE A 114 6.90 -1.74 13.46
CA ILE A 114 5.45 -1.65 13.62
C ILE A 114 5.03 -2.14 15.01
N ASP A 115 5.57 -3.26 15.46
CA ASP A 115 5.29 -3.83 16.79
C ASP A 115 5.74 -2.90 17.92
N ALA A 116 6.86 -2.17 17.73
CA ALA A 116 7.34 -1.18 18.66
C ALA A 116 6.41 0.02 18.85
N MET A 117 5.50 0.27 17.89
CA MET A 117 4.45 1.30 18.01
C MET A 117 3.33 0.92 18.99
N LYS A 118 3.20 -0.38 19.34
CA LYS A 118 2.25 -0.92 20.33
C LYS A 118 0.80 -0.51 20.07
N PRO A 119 0.22 -0.81 18.90
CA PRO A 119 -1.19 -0.50 18.64
C PRO A 119 -2.09 -1.24 19.64
N ARG A 120 -3.07 -0.53 20.22
CA ARG A 120 -3.90 -1.06 21.33
C ARG A 120 -4.77 -2.25 20.92
N LEU A 121 -5.25 -2.28 19.69
CA LEU A 121 -6.15 -3.30 19.16
C LEU A 121 -5.46 -4.24 18.15
N GLY A 122 -4.20 -3.99 17.82
CA GLY A 122 -3.37 -4.88 17.04
C GLY A 122 -3.04 -4.40 15.63
N VAL A 123 -2.33 -5.28 14.93
CA VAL A 123 -1.89 -5.10 13.54
C VAL A 123 -2.67 -6.05 12.65
N PHE A 124 -3.27 -5.53 11.59
CA PHE A 124 -4.03 -6.29 10.60
C PHE A 124 -3.40 -6.14 9.22
N SER A 125 -3.41 -7.19 8.43
CA SER A 125 -2.79 -7.17 7.11
C SER A 125 -3.61 -7.91 6.07
N SER A 126 -3.53 -7.44 4.84
CA SER A 126 -3.90 -8.16 3.62
C SER A 126 -2.74 -8.07 2.63
N MET A 127 -2.59 -9.05 1.75
CA MET A 127 -1.57 -9.01 0.71
C MET A 127 -2.06 -8.23 -0.51
N GLY A 128 -1.11 -7.53 -1.15
CA GLY A 128 -1.28 -7.01 -2.49
C GLY A 128 -0.72 -7.96 -3.56
N ASN A 129 -0.73 -7.50 -4.80
CA ASN A 129 -0.22 -8.33 -5.90
C ASN A 129 1.30 -8.48 -5.88
N HIS A 130 2.04 -7.54 -5.31
CA HIS A 130 3.50 -7.62 -5.24
C HIS A 130 3.95 -8.77 -4.35
N GLU A 131 3.43 -8.93 -3.15
CA GLU A 131 3.71 -10.08 -2.30
C GLU A 131 3.34 -11.41 -2.97
N ILE A 132 2.21 -11.44 -3.70
CA ILE A 132 1.78 -12.65 -4.45
C ILE A 132 2.79 -12.99 -5.54
N TYR A 133 3.32 -12.00 -6.26
CA TYR A 133 4.30 -12.23 -7.33
C TYR A 133 5.69 -12.59 -6.81
N ARG A 134 6.09 -12.04 -5.68
CA ARG A 134 7.40 -12.28 -5.05
C ARG A 134 7.49 -13.64 -4.36
N GLY A 135 6.38 -14.10 -3.77
CA GLY A 135 6.32 -15.40 -3.10
C GLY A 135 5.15 -15.53 -2.14
N ARG A 136 3.95 -15.83 -2.68
CA ARG A 136 2.71 -15.90 -1.90
C ARG A 136 2.85 -16.69 -0.60
N GLY A 137 3.43 -17.90 -0.66
CA GLY A 137 3.51 -18.76 0.52
C GLY A 137 4.45 -18.22 1.60
N GLU A 138 5.54 -17.58 1.22
CA GLU A 138 6.48 -16.93 2.13
C GLU A 138 5.82 -15.69 2.77
N ALA A 139 5.22 -14.81 1.96
CA ALA A 139 4.51 -13.63 2.45
C ALA A 139 3.39 -14.02 3.41
N GLU A 140 2.55 -15.00 3.05
CA GLU A 140 1.47 -15.51 3.91
C GLU A 140 1.99 -16.04 5.25
N SER A 141 3.11 -16.75 5.24
CA SER A 141 3.76 -17.22 6.46
C SER A 141 4.21 -16.07 7.36
N ILE A 142 4.79 -15.00 6.77
CA ILE A 142 5.23 -13.84 7.53
C ILE A 142 4.03 -13.09 8.11
N TYR A 143 3.04 -12.74 7.28
CA TYR A 143 1.86 -12.01 7.72
C TYR A 143 1.09 -12.76 8.82
N THR A 144 0.87 -14.07 8.66
CA THR A 144 0.19 -14.92 9.67
C THR A 144 0.93 -14.95 11.00
N ARG A 145 2.27 -14.90 10.99
CA ARG A 145 3.09 -14.91 12.20
C ARG A 145 3.14 -13.55 12.90
N ARG A 146 3.10 -12.45 12.11
CA ARG A 146 3.40 -11.09 12.58
C ARG A 146 2.18 -10.20 12.78
N SER A 147 1.02 -10.59 12.24
CA SER A 147 -0.19 -9.79 12.29
C SER A 147 -1.44 -10.68 12.29
N THR A 148 -2.62 -10.08 12.45
CA THR A 148 -3.87 -10.73 12.07
C THR A 148 -4.00 -10.63 10.55
N TYR A 149 -3.61 -11.70 9.86
CA TYR A 149 -3.71 -11.77 8.41
C TYR A 149 -5.15 -12.04 7.97
N LEU A 150 -5.70 -11.10 7.21
CA LEU A 150 -7.08 -11.14 6.71
C LEU A 150 -7.08 -11.48 5.22
N ASN A 151 -7.59 -12.67 4.89
CA ASN A 151 -7.70 -13.18 3.53
C ASN A 151 -9.13 -13.66 3.26
N ASN A 152 -9.99 -12.77 2.78
CA ASN A 152 -11.42 -13.00 2.57
C ASN A 152 -12.15 -13.42 3.85
N ASN A 153 -11.74 -12.88 4.96
CA ASN A 153 -12.32 -13.09 6.28
C ASN A 153 -12.28 -11.78 7.08
N GLY A 154 -12.81 -11.83 8.29
CA GLY A 154 -12.78 -10.68 9.17
C GLY A 154 -12.75 -11.08 10.64
N GLN A 155 -12.57 -10.08 11.49
CA GLN A 155 -12.50 -10.25 12.94
C GLN A 155 -13.28 -9.14 13.64
N ARG A 156 -13.95 -9.52 14.74
CA ARG A 156 -14.56 -8.58 15.66
C ARG A 156 -13.51 -8.01 16.60
N LEU A 157 -13.56 -6.70 16.77
CA LEU A 157 -12.80 -5.93 17.75
C LEU A 157 -13.76 -5.24 18.71
N GLU A 158 -13.24 -4.76 19.82
CA GLU A 158 -13.98 -3.93 20.76
C GLU A 158 -13.19 -2.65 21.07
N TYR A 159 -13.84 -1.52 20.92
CA TYR A 159 -13.30 -0.21 21.28
C TYR A 159 -14.30 0.54 22.16
N ASN A 160 -13.92 0.87 23.39
CA ASN A 160 -14.77 1.56 24.37
C ASN A 160 -16.17 0.91 24.57
N GLY A 161 -16.24 -0.44 24.52
CA GLY A 161 -17.48 -1.17 24.63
C GLY A 161 -18.36 -1.18 23.36
N VAL A 162 -17.81 -0.71 22.22
CA VAL A 162 -18.44 -0.77 20.90
C VAL A 162 -17.79 -1.88 20.08
N GLY A 163 -18.60 -2.78 19.52
CA GLY A 163 -18.12 -3.78 18.57
C GLY A 163 -17.77 -3.16 17.23
N LEU A 164 -16.57 -3.46 16.75
CA LEU A 164 -16.10 -3.11 15.41
C LEU A 164 -15.85 -4.39 14.63
N TRP A 165 -16.02 -4.33 13.31
CA TRP A 165 -15.64 -5.41 12.42
C TRP A 165 -14.56 -4.94 11.47
N ILE A 166 -13.44 -5.65 11.42
CA ILE A 166 -12.39 -5.44 10.43
C ILE A 166 -12.35 -6.65 9.50
N GLY A 167 -12.51 -6.39 8.19
CA GLY A 167 -12.46 -7.41 7.15
C GLY A 167 -11.34 -7.12 6.16
N GLY A 168 -10.67 -8.17 5.67
CA GLY A 168 -9.68 -8.09 4.62
C GLY A 168 -10.07 -8.92 3.41
N VAL A 169 -9.77 -8.41 2.23
CA VAL A 169 -10.02 -9.06 0.95
C VAL A 169 -8.71 -9.39 0.25
N ASP A 170 -8.68 -10.48 -0.49
CA ASP A 170 -7.53 -10.87 -1.29
C ASP A 170 -7.45 -10.03 -2.58
N ASP A 171 -6.23 -9.82 -3.10
CA ASP A 171 -6.03 -9.12 -4.37
C ASP A 171 -6.35 -10.03 -5.56
N PRO A 172 -7.16 -9.56 -6.54
CA PRO A 172 -7.51 -10.33 -7.73
C PRO A 172 -6.42 -10.34 -8.80
N ALA A 173 -5.15 -10.11 -8.48
CA ALA A 173 -4.02 -9.89 -9.36
C ALA A 173 -3.93 -10.81 -10.59
N ARG A 174 -4.40 -12.06 -10.48
CA ARG A 174 -4.33 -13.05 -11.55
C ARG A 174 -5.63 -13.23 -12.33
N LEU A 175 -6.69 -12.48 -12.01
CA LEU A 175 -8.05 -12.73 -12.51
C LEU A 175 -8.57 -11.63 -13.44
N PHE A 176 -7.82 -11.29 -14.50
CA PHE A 176 -8.11 -10.17 -15.42
C PHE A 176 -9.56 -10.12 -15.95
N LYS A 177 -10.21 -11.26 -16.15
CA LYS A 177 -11.55 -11.34 -16.76
C LYS A 177 -12.72 -11.44 -15.75
N ARG A 178 -12.46 -11.64 -14.46
CA ARG A 178 -13.48 -11.89 -13.44
C ARG A 178 -13.23 -11.10 -12.15
N ARG A 179 -12.53 -9.98 -12.25
CA ARG A 179 -12.19 -9.14 -11.09
C ARG A 179 -13.40 -8.72 -10.28
N ASP A 180 -14.45 -8.25 -10.95
CA ASP A 180 -15.63 -7.73 -10.26
C ASP A 180 -16.38 -8.82 -9.48
N VAL A 181 -16.48 -10.02 -10.06
CA VAL A 181 -17.13 -11.16 -9.39
C VAL A 181 -16.30 -11.62 -8.22
N PHE A 182 -14.99 -11.79 -8.43
CA PHE A 182 -14.05 -12.19 -7.38
C PHE A 182 -14.05 -11.20 -6.21
N PHE A 183 -13.96 -9.90 -6.49
CA PHE A 183 -13.97 -8.86 -5.47
C PHE A 183 -15.27 -8.87 -4.66
N ARG A 184 -16.42 -8.99 -5.32
CA ARG A 184 -17.72 -9.11 -4.65
C ARG A 184 -17.77 -10.30 -3.71
N GLU A 185 -17.42 -11.51 -4.21
CA GLU A 185 -17.39 -12.73 -3.41
C GLU A 185 -16.41 -12.63 -2.24
N SER A 186 -15.29 -11.95 -2.41
CA SER A 186 -14.29 -11.71 -1.37
C SER A 186 -14.82 -10.79 -0.28
N VAL A 187 -15.49 -9.71 -0.66
CA VAL A 187 -16.15 -8.79 0.29
C VAL A 187 -17.26 -9.50 1.03
N GLU A 188 -18.13 -10.25 0.34
CA GLU A 188 -19.20 -11.02 0.96
C GLU A 188 -18.66 -11.99 2.03
N ARG A 189 -17.56 -12.69 1.74
CA ARG A 189 -16.90 -13.57 2.73
C ARG A 189 -16.29 -12.77 3.88
N ALA A 190 -15.61 -11.66 3.60
CA ALA A 190 -14.97 -10.85 4.63
C ALA A 190 -15.97 -10.27 5.64
N VAL A 191 -17.24 -10.13 5.26
CA VAL A 191 -18.31 -9.60 6.15
C VAL A 191 -19.33 -10.64 6.57
N ALA A 192 -19.21 -11.90 6.12
CA ALA A 192 -20.21 -12.95 6.36
C ALA A 192 -20.48 -13.23 7.84
N GLU A 193 -19.45 -13.13 8.68
CA GLU A 193 -19.54 -13.37 10.12
C GLU A 193 -19.73 -12.08 10.95
N ARG A 194 -19.94 -10.95 10.25
CA ARG A 194 -20.18 -9.67 10.93
C ARG A 194 -21.49 -9.75 11.72
N PRO A 195 -21.48 -9.48 13.03
CA PRO A 195 -22.70 -9.34 13.82
C PRO A 195 -23.62 -8.25 13.25
N GLU A 196 -24.93 -8.45 13.37
CA GLU A 196 -25.94 -7.44 13.02
C GLU A 196 -25.81 -6.19 13.88
#